data_af940e3d1abcfcb529fad1f94b49caed
#
_entry.id   af940e3d1abcfcb529fad1f94b49caed
#
_cell.length_a   1.000
_cell.length_b   1.000
_cell.length_c   1.000
_cell.angle_alpha   90.00
_cell.angle_beta   90.00
_cell.angle_gamma   90.00
#
_symmetry.space_group_name_H-M   'P 1'
#
loop_
_entity.id
_entity.type
_entity.pdbx_description
1 polymer ?
#
loop_
_entity_poly.entity_id
_entity_poly.type
_entity_poly.pdbx_seq_one_letter_code
_entity_poly.pdbx_strand_id
1 'polypeptide(L)'
;MTDFVFRNIDNSAGSATISDRGAHLLRWRPLSQATDVVFAPSSVVVAEGRPLGGGVPVIFPWFGPGFADGHGLGKKPNHGFVRTRQWHLDAESFSNSYAHYSLTEADVPSDMLPWFEGDAVPSFRADYEVHVADTLTMTLTVTNTGATPFSYEAALHTYFHVSDVSQIRLTGLEHAHYEDATNGFAPCEQPDEAVTFDGPVDRVYASTAAVELHDEGFGRTIHVAKFGSAQTVVWNPAEPYGVLVNDSVNEEWRHFVCCEAAACREHAVRLEPGESHALTQTLSAA
;
A
#
# COMPACT_ATOMS: atom_id res chain seq x y z
N MET A 1 -2.11 -12.53 24.68
CA MET A 1 -2.65 -11.39 23.90
C MET A 1 -1.44 -10.64 23.41
N THR A 2 -1.22 -10.60 22.11
CA THR A 2 -0.17 -9.75 21.52
C THR A 2 -0.65 -8.31 21.66
N ASP A 3 0.06 -7.50 22.42
CA ASP A 3 -0.28 -6.09 22.59
C ASP A 3 -0.10 -5.36 21.25
N PHE A 4 -1.14 -4.65 20.82
CA PHE A 4 -1.04 -3.78 19.66
C PHE A 4 -0.31 -2.50 20.08
N VAL A 5 0.90 -2.31 19.56
CA VAL A 5 1.74 -1.17 19.85
C VAL A 5 1.68 -0.17 18.71
N PHE A 6 1.36 1.07 19.03
CA PHE A 6 1.41 2.20 18.12
C PHE A 6 2.58 3.10 18.46
N ARG A 7 3.36 3.48 17.45
CA ARG A 7 4.49 4.40 17.55
C ARG A 7 4.09 5.74 16.97
N ASN A 8 4.34 6.80 17.70
CA ASN A 8 4.14 8.16 17.20
C ASN A 8 5.47 8.77 16.84
N ILE A 9 5.50 9.41 15.68
CA ILE A 9 6.59 10.25 15.20
C ILE A 9 6.03 11.67 15.16
N ASP A 10 6.67 12.59 15.91
CA ASP A 10 6.31 13.99 15.96
C ASP A 10 7.56 14.84 15.83
N ASN A 11 7.58 15.76 14.86
CA ASN A 11 8.68 16.68 14.65
C ASN A 11 8.18 18.02 14.08
N SER A 12 9.10 18.94 13.77
CA SER A 12 8.77 20.26 13.25
C SER A 12 8.20 20.27 11.83
N ALA A 13 8.23 19.14 11.12
CA ALA A 13 7.71 19.01 9.75
C ALA A 13 6.33 18.31 9.70
N GLY A 14 6.01 17.47 10.69
CA GLY A 14 4.74 16.77 10.72
C GLY A 14 4.67 15.67 11.76
N SER A 15 3.58 14.90 11.68
CA SER A 15 3.31 13.77 12.59
C SER A 15 2.88 12.53 11.82
N ALA A 16 3.21 11.36 12.37
CA ALA A 16 2.78 10.06 11.86
C ALA A 16 2.51 9.08 13.00
N THR A 17 1.64 8.12 12.75
CA THR A 17 1.38 7.00 13.67
C THR A 17 1.57 5.69 12.92
N ILE A 18 2.39 4.79 13.46
CA ILE A 18 2.70 3.49 12.86
C ILE A 18 2.37 2.40 13.87
N SER A 19 1.73 1.32 13.42
CA SER A 19 1.53 0.11 14.22
C SER A 19 2.68 -0.87 13.99
N ASP A 20 3.24 -1.44 15.05
CA ASP A 20 4.23 -2.53 14.93
C ASP A 20 3.63 -3.76 14.23
N ARG A 21 2.29 -3.92 14.30
CA ARG A 21 1.58 -4.94 13.52
C ARG A 21 1.37 -4.47 12.09
N GLY A 22 1.90 -5.23 11.15
CA GLY A 22 1.90 -4.91 9.72
C GLY A 22 2.92 -3.83 9.33
N ALA A 23 3.72 -3.32 10.28
CA ALA A 23 4.49 -2.08 10.11
C ALA A 23 3.62 -0.97 9.51
N HIS A 24 2.34 -0.98 9.86
CA HIS A 24 1.27 -0.26 9.21
C HIS A 24 1.31 1.23 9.56
N LEU A 25 1.73 2.09 8.61
CA LEU A 25 1.57 3.53 8.73
C LEU A 25 0.08 3.85 8.70
N LEU A 26 -0.47 4.27 9.84
CA LEU A 26 -1.90 4.51 9.98
C LEU A 26 -2.29 5.94 9.61
N ARG A 27 -1.45 6.92 9.92
CA ARG A 27 -1.68 8.35 9.68
C ARG A 27 -0.40 9.06 9.33
N TRP A 28 -0.51 10.08 8.50
CA TRP A 28 0.52 11.07 8.30
C TRP A 28 -0.10 12.42 8.00
N ARG A 29 0.42 13.46 8.68
CA ARG A 29 0.04 14.85 8.47
C ARG A 29 1.28 15.74 8.49
N PRO A 30 1.68 16.34 7.36
CA PRO A 30 2.69 17.39 7.38
C PRO A 30 2.16 18.64 8.08
N LEU A 31 3.04 19.43 8.69
CA LEU A 31 2.64 20.61 9.47
C LEU A 31 1.93 21.67 8.62
N SER A 32 2.21 21.71 7.31
CA SER A 32 1.56 22.60 6.35
C SER A 32 0.08 22.28 6.10
N GLN A 33 -0.41 21.11 6.54
CA GLN A 33 -1.77 20.67 6.29
C GLN A 33 -2.64 20.67 7.54
N ALA A 34 -3.88 21.13 7.40
CA ALA A 34 -4.85 21.12 8.50
C ALA A 34 -5.40 19.72 8.81
N THR A 35 -5.41 18.82 7.82
CA THR A 35 -5.94 17.46 7.92
C THR A 35 -4.87 16.44 7.54
N ASP A 36 -5.06 15.18 7.97
CA ASP A 36 -4.19 14.08 7.57
C ASP A 36 -4.19 13.95 6.03
N VAL A 37 -3.03 13.56 5.47
CA VAL A 37 -2.87 13.20 4.06
C VAL A 37 -3.15 11.71 3.86
N VAL A 38 -2.71 10.89 4.81
CA VAL A 38 -3.02 9.46 4.84
C VAL A 38 -4.30 9.25 5.64
N PHE A 39 -5.28 8.58 5.04
CA PHE A 39 -6.59 8.31 5.62
C PHE A 39 -6.51 7.23 6.70
N ALA A 40 -7.07 7.52 7.86
CA ALA A 40 -7.36 6.51 8.88
C ALA A 40 -8.88 6.48 9.14
N PRO A 41 -9.49 5.28 9.24
CA PRO A 41 -10.91 5.17 9.55
C PRO A 41 -11.22 5.75 10.94
N SER A 42 -12.46 6.19 11.13
CA SER A 42 -12.92 6.76 12.42
C SER A 42 -12.84 5.76 13.58
N SER A 43 -12.92 4.46 13.26
CA SER A 43 -12.71 3.38 14.20
C SER A 43 -11.74 2.34 13.63
N VAL A 44 -10.59 2.18 14.29
CA VAL A 44 -9.62 1.14 13.93
C VAL A 44 -9.99 -0.13 14.70
N VAL A 45 -10.42 -1.16 13.98
CA VAL A 45 -10.71 -2.47 14.59
C VAL A 45 -9.40 -3.23 14.75
N VAL A 46 -9.01 -3.41 16.00
CA VAL A 46 -7.79 -4.11 16.40
C VAL A 46 -8.15 -5.55 16.78
N ALA A 47 -7.87 -6.53 15.92
CA ALA A 47 -8.11 -7.93 16.16
C ALA A 47 -7.02 -8.81 15.56
N GLU A 48 -6.77 -9.96 16.20
CA GLU A 48 -5.78 -10.91 15.70
C GLU A 48 -6.19 -11.49 14.34
N GLY A 49 -5.22 -11.62 13.42
CA GLY A 49 -5.46 -12.13 12.06
C GLY A 49 -6.18 -11.15 11.14
N ARG A 50 -6.60 -9.98 11.63
CA ARG A 50 -7.32 -8.97 10.86
C ARG A 50 -6.38 -7.82 10.50
N PRO A 51 -6.36 -7.35 9.24
CA PRO A 51 -5.62 -6.14 8.89
C PRO A 51 -6.28 -4.90 9.51
N LEU A 52 -5.49 -3.89 9.80
CA LEU A 52 -5.98 -2.54 10.11
C LEU A 52 -6.57 -1.93 8.83
N GLY A 53 -7.66 -1.20 8.92
CA GLY A 53 -8.25 -0.47 7.81
C GLY A 53 -7.55 0.86 7.55
N GLY A 54 -7.63 1.38 6.30
CA GLY A 54 -7.01 2.65 5.92
C GLY A 54 -5.48 2.63 6.00
N GLY A 55 -4.86 3.79 6.14
CA GLY A 55 -3.41 3.91 6.28
C GLY A 55 -2.64 3.48 5.03
N VAL A 56 -1.50 2.84 5.25
CA VAL A 56 -0.65 2.25 4.21
C VAL A 56 -0.37 0.79 4.58
N PRO A 57 -1.26 -0.15 4.27
CA PRO A 57 -0.95 -1.57 4.37
C PRO A 57 0.22 -1.94 3.47
N VAL A 58 1.20 -2.63 4.02
CA VAL A 58 2.25 -3.28 3.22
C VAL A 58 1.69 -4.57 2.63
N ILE A 59 1.68 -4.68 1.31
CA ILE A 59 1.23 -5.86 0.57
C ILE A 59 2.44 -6.70 0.19
N PHE A 60 2.48 -7.96 0.64
CA PHE A 60 3.52 -8.94 0.34
C PHE A 60 3.07 -10.32 0.88
N PRO A 61 3.39 -11.46 0.25
CA PRO A 61 4.13 -11.64 -1.00
C PRO A 61 3.24 -11.83 -2.23
N TRP A 62 1.94 -11.51 -2.14
CA TRP A 62 1.04 -11.47 -3.30
C TRP A 62 0.05 -10.33 -3.18
N PHE A 63 -0.34 -9.80 -4.36
CA PHE A 63 -1.37 -8.77 -4.50
C PHE A 63 -2.74 -9.42 -4.74
N GLY A 64 -3.80 -8.91 -4.13
CA GLY A 64 -5.12 -9.49 -4.24
C GLY A 64 -5.13 -10.98 -3.86
N PRO A 65 -5.71 -11.84 -4.69
CA PRO A 65 -5.68 -13.29 -4.52
C PRO A 65 -4.41 -13.96 -5.07
N GLY A 66 -3.35 -13.19 -5.41
CA GLY A 66 -2.20 -13.64 -6.19
C GLY A 66 -2.56 -13.90 -7.65
N PHE A 67 -1.58 -13.80 -8.53
CA PHE A 67 -1.78 -13.90 -9.96
C PHE A 67 -0.67 -14.72 -10.64
N ALA A 68 -1.03 -15.55 -11.61
CA ALA A 68 -0.13 -16.21 -12.53
C ALA A 68 -0.88 -16.63 -13.80
N ASP A 69 -0.17 -16.72 -14.91
CA ASP A 69 -0.66 -17.20 -16.20
C ASP A 69 -1.98 -16.52 -16.65
N GLY A 70 -2.13 -15.23 -16.40
CA GLY A 70 -3.28 -14.45 -16.79
C GLY A 70 -4.53 -14.60 -15.88
N HIS A 71 -4.42 -15.26 -14.73
CA HIS A 71 -5.57 -15.45 -13.83
C HIS A 71 -5.20 -15.40 -12.35
N GLY A 72 -6.22 -15.14 -11.51
CA GLY A 72 -6.08 -15.14 -10.06
C GLY A 72 -5.92 -16.54 -9.49
N LEU A 73 -5.00 -16.70 -8.53
CA LEU A 73 -4.66 -17.99 -7.90
C LEU A 73 -5.55 -18.36 -6.72
N GLY A 74 -6.39 -17.44 -6.24
CA GLY A 74 -7.26 -17.66 -5.08
C GLY A 74 -6.52 -17.79 -3.75
N LYS A 75 -5.29 -17.27 -3.64
CA LYS A 75 -4.49 -17.29 -2.41
C LYS A 75 -5.20 -16.59 -1.25
N LYS A 76 -4.98 -17.09 -0.05
CA LYS A 76 -5.51 -16.52 1.20
C LYS A 76 -4.39 -16.32 2.22
N PRO A 77 -4.43 -15.23 3.02
CA PRO A 77 -5.39 -14.13 2.98
C PRO A 77 -5.22 -13.27 1.72
N ASN A 78 -6.25 -12.54 1.33
CA ASN A 78 -6.15 -11.55 0.24
C ASN A 78 -5.06 -10.52 0.54
N HIS A 79 -4.26 -10.12 -0.46
CA HIS A 79 -3.13 -9.19 -0.32
C HIS A 79 -1.99 -9.69 0.58
N GLY A 80 -1.73 -10.98 0.59
CA GLY A 80 -0.64 -11.53 1.38
C GLY A 80 -0.86 -11.47 2.89
N PHE A 81 0.15 -11.85 3.64
CA PHE A 81 0.01 -12.07 5.08
C PHE A 81 0.75 -11.03 5.94
N VAL A 82 1.73 -10.28 5.40
CA VAL A 82 2.62 -9.46 6.25
C VAL A 82 1.90 -8.32 6.96
N ARG A 83 0.82 -7.80 6.36
CA ARG A 83 0.00 -6.74 6.97
C ARG A 83 -0.75 -7.17 8.24
N THR A 84 -0.76 -8.49 8.55
CA THR A 84 -1.37 -9.03 9.76
C THR A 84 -0.33 -9.62 10.72
N ARG A 85 0.96 -9.49 10.44
CA ARG A 85 2.06 -10.00 11.26
C ARG A 85 2.61 -8.90 12.16
N GLN A 86 3.25 -9.34 13.26
CA GLN A 86 4.07 -8.47 14.07
C GLN A 86 5.39 -8.28 13.33
N TRP A 87 5.81 -7.04 13.13
CA TRP A 87 7.11 -6.69 12.60
C TRP A 87 8.04 -6.28 13.74
N HIS A 88 9.32 -6.44 13.53
CA HIS A 88 10.36 -6.09 14.48
C HIS A 88 10.83 -4.66 14.23
N LEU A 89 10.50 -3.74 15.15
CA LEU A 89 11.02 -2.38 15.11
C LEU A 89 12.50 -2.40 15.52
N ASP A 90 13.35 -1.78 14.73
CA ASP A 90 14.72 -1.45 15.12
C ASP A 90 14.70 -0.25 16.11
N ALA A 91 14.77 -0.58 17.39
CA ALA A 91 14.69 0.43 18.45
C ALA A 91 15.91 1.36 18.50
N GLU A 92 17.06 0.97 17.92
CA GLU A 92 18.28 1.78 17.91
C GLU A 92 18.21 2.88 16.86
N SER A 93 17.55 2.63 15.73
CA SER A 93 17.35 3.62 14.66
C SER A 93 16.06 4.42 14.80
N PHE A 94 15.10 3.99 15.63
CA PHE A 94 13.84 4.70 15.82
C PHE A 94 14.06 6.11 16.38
N SER A 95 13.47 7.11 15.72
CA SER A 95 13.61 8.51 16.09
C SER A 95 12.31 9.30 15.86
N ASN A 96 12.35 10.60 16.08
CA ASN A 96 11.24 11.50 15.79
C ASN A 96 11.04 11.80 14.29
N SER A 97 11.78 11.14 13.39
CA SER A 97 11.65 11.29 11.94
C SER A 97 11.82 9.99 11.16
N TYR A 98 12.12 8.89 11.84
CA TYR A 98 12.45 7.64 11.18
C TYR A 98 11.99 6.41 11.96
N ALA A 99 11.47 5.43 11.25
CA ALA A 99 11.20 4.09 11.77
C ALA A 99 11.67 3.04 10.75
N HIS A 100 12.33 1.99 11.24
CA HIS A 100 12.74 0.83 10.46
C HIS A 100 12.15 -0.43 11.10
N TYR A 101 11.46 -1.20 10.28
CA TYR A 101 10.88 -2.47 10.65
C TYR A 101 11.43 -3.58 9.79
N SER A 102 11.57 -4.78 10.36
CA SER A 102 11.96 -5.97 9.61
C SER A 102 11.05 -7.15 9.89
N LEU A 103 10.96 -8.06 8.92
CA LEU A 103 10.24 -9.33 8.99
C LEU A 103 10.95 -10.35 8.12
N THR A 104 11.00 -11.61 8.58
CA THR A 104 11.61 -12.72 7.86
C THR A 104 10.64 -13.90 7.75
N GLU A 105 11.01 -14.94 7.03
CA GLU A 105 10.22 -16.19 6.97
C GLU A 105 10.00 -16.82 8.35
N ALA A 106 10.89 -16.57 9.32
CA ALA A 106 10.73 -17.11 10.69
C ALA A 106 9.53 -16.51 11.43
N ASP A 107 9.06 -15.33 11.01
CA ASP A 107 7.90 -14.62 11.58
C ASP A 107 6.57 -15.04 10.94
N VAL A 108 6.63 -15.96 9.95
CA VAL A 108 5.47 -16.38 9.16
C VAL A 108 5.14 -17.84 9.51
N PRO A 109 3.86 -18.18 9.71
CA PRO A 109 3.45 -19.58 9.87
C PRO A 109 3.89 -20.42 8.68
N SER A 110 4.42 -21.60 8.95
CA SER A 110 4.98 -22.51 7.93
C SER A 110 3.98 -22.92 6.85
N ASP A 111 2.67 -22.93 7.17
CA ASP A 111 1.58 -23.23 6.25
C ASP A 111 1.29 -22.09 5.25
N MET A 112 1.83 -20.88 5.50
CA MET A 112 1.76 -19.74 4.57
C MET A 112 2.93 -19.70 3.57
N LEU A 113 4.05 -20.31 3.89
CA LEU A 113 5.26 -20.26 3.05
C LEU A 113 5.12 -21.01 1.71
N PRO A 114 4.35 -22.13 1.58
CA PRO A 114 4.16 -22.80 0.30
C PRO A 114 3.43 -21.97 -0.78
N TRP A 115 2.92 -20.79 -0.44
CA TRP A 115 2.31 -19.89 -1.43
C TRP A 115 3.32 -19.15 -2.32
N PHE A 116 4.61 -19.24 -2.03
CA PHE A 116 5.65 -18.83 -2.95
C PHE A 116 5.83 -19.86 -4.07
N GLU A 117 6.35 -19.43 -5.22
CA GLU A 117 6.67 -20.35 -6.31
C GLU A 117 7.84 -21.27 -5.93
N GLY A 118 7.74 -22.54 -6.29
CA GLY A 118 8.80 -23.54 -6.16
C GLY A 118 8.60 -24.55 -5.02
N ASP A 119 9.42 -25.60 -5.03
CA ASP A 119 9.33 -26.73 -4.09
C ASP A 119 10.00 -26.46 -2.72
N ALA A 120 10.74 -25.36 -2.61
CA ALA A 120 11.45 -24.96 -1.40
C ALA A 120 10.76 -23.78 -0.71
N VAL A 121 10.71 -23.82 0.61
CA VAL A 121 10.32 -22.68 1.43
C VAL A 121 11.31 -21.55 1.18
N PRO A 122 10.89 -20.39 0.65
CA PRO A 122 11.82 -19.31 0.39
C PRO A 122 12.27 -18.66 1.70
N SER A 123 13.57 -18.40 1.81
CA SER A 123 14.08 -17.52 2.84
C SER A 123 14.13 -16.10 2.32
N PHE A 124 13.57 -15.18 3.06
CA PHE A 124 13.55 -13.77 2.69
C PHE A 124 13.74 -12.87 3.92
N ARG A 125 14.13 -11.64 3.64
CA ARG A 125 14.06 -10.53 4.57
C ARG A 125 13.27 -9.40 3.91
N ALA A 126 12.27 -8.90 4.60
CA ALA A 126 11.55 -7.70 4.24
C ALA A 126 11.89 -6.59 5.26
N ASP A 127 12.42 -5.49 4.77
CA ASP A 127 12.72 -4.28 5.53
C ASP A 127 11.75 -3.18 5.10
N TYR A 128 11.13 -2.49 6.05
CA TYR A 128 10.23 -1.36 5.77
C TYR A 128 10.68 -0.14 6.54
N GLU A 129 11.01 0.89 5.78
CA GLU A 129 11.53 2.16 6.29
C GLU A 129 10.52 3.28 6.06
N VAL A 130 10.31 4.10 7.07
CA VAL A 130 9.42 5.26 7.04
C VAL A 130 10.19 6.50 7.49
N HIS A 131 10.32 7.47 6.59
CA HIS A 131 10.89 8.78 6.88
C HIS A 131 9.79 9.83 6.89
N VAL A 132 9.67 10.56 8.00
CA VAL A 132 8.67 11.60 8.23
C VAL A 132 9.33 12.97 8.31
N ALA A 133 9.06 13.77 7.29
CA ALA A 133 9.50 15.16 7.16
C ALA A 133 8.34 15.99 6.58
N ASP A 134 8.62 17.10 5.87
CA ASP A 134 7.64 17.81 5.02
C ASP A 134 7.12 16.88 3.89
N THR A 135 7.88 15.85 3.57
CA THR A 135 7.49 14.72 2.75
C THR A 135 7.45 13.45 3.60
N LEU A 136 6.64 12.49 3.18
CA LEU A 136 6.66 11.13 3.71
C LEU A 136 7.31 10.23 2.66
N THR A 137 8.37 9.51 3.04
CA THR A 137 8.98 8.49 2.18
C THR A 137 8.87 7.14 2.87
N MET A 138 8.32 6.16 2.14
CA MET A 138 8.13 4.80 2.58
C MET A 138 8.84 3.87 1.59
N THR A 139 9.65 2.95 2.09
CA THR A 139 10.40 1.99 1.26
C THR A 139 10.26 0.58 1.82
N LEU A 140 9.72 -0.32 1.01
CA LEU A 140 9.75 -1.76 1.26
C LEU A 140 10.90 -2.37 0.46
N THR A 141 11.89 -2.91 1.14
CA THR A 141 12.99 -3.67 0.51
C THR A 141 12.81 -5.15 0.81
N VAL A 142 12.73 -5.97 -0.23
CA VAL A 142 12.69 -7.43 -0.12
C VAL A 142 14.00 -8.00 -0.62
N THR A 143 14.64 -8.84 0.20
CA THR A 143 15.89 -9.52 -0.11
C THR A 143 15.68 -11.02 -0.12
N ASN A 144 16.15 -11.70 -1.15
CA ASN A 144 16.26 -13.16 -1.18
C ASN A 144 17.48 -13.59 -0.36
N THR A 145 17.25 -14.11 0.84
CA THR A 145 18.33 -14.61 1.74
C THR A 145 18.56 -16.10 1.59
N GLY A 146 17.78 -16.78 0.73
CA GLY A 146 17.84 -18.20 0.46
C GLY A 146 18.81 -18.58 -0.64
N ALA A 147 18.79 -19.87 -1.00
CA ALA A 147 19.64 -20.45 -2.05
C ALA A 147 18.91 -20.69 -3.38
N THR A 148 17.59 -20.43 -3.42
CA THR A 148 16.74 -20.61 -4.60
C THR A 148 16.04 -19.31 -4.98
N PRO A 149 15.87 -19.03 -6.28
CA PRO A 149 15.10 -17.85 -6.69
C PRO A 149 13.63 -17.99 -6.32
N PHE A 150 12.96 -16.85 -6.10
CA PHE A 150 11.53 -16.80 -5.93
C PHE A 150 10.93 -15.54 -6.55
N SER A 151 9.64 -15.60 -6.88
CA SER A 151 8.86 -14.45 -7.36
C SER A 151 7.86 -14.01 -6.29
N TYR A 152 7.55 -12.72 -6.27
CA TYR A 152 6.55 -12.14 -5.37
C TYR A 152 5.89 -10.91 -5.99
N GLU A 153 4.75 -10.57 -5.43
CA GLU A 153 4.05 -9.32 -5.71
C GLU A 153 4.06 -8.44 -4.45
N ALA A 154 4.16 -7.14 -4.63
CA ALA A 154 4.15 -6.18 -3.53
C ALA A 154 3.42 -4.89 -3.89
N ALA A 155 2.90 -4.21 -2.87
CA ALA A 155 2.41 -2.83 -2.99
C ALA A 155 2.50 -2.08 -1.66
N LEU A 156 2.59 -0.76 -1.76
CA LEU A 156 2.26 0.18 -0.69
C LEU A 156 0.84 0.69 -0.97
N HIS A 157 -0.14 0.11 -0.25
CA HIS A 157 -1.57 0.30 -0.52
C HIS A 157 -2.09 1.57 0.18
N THR A 158 -1.60 2.71 -0.28
CA THR A 158 -1.84 4.00 0.35
C THR A 158 -3.27 4.50 0.16
N TYR A 159 -3.97 4.70 1.27
CA TYR A 159 -5.25 5.39 1.35
C TYR A 159 -5.00 6.88 1.55
N PHE A 160 -5.38 7.70 0.60
CA PHE A 160 -5.32 9.16 0.70
C PHE A 160 -6.61 9.70 1.27
N HIS A 161 -6.50 10.58 2.29
CA HIS A 161 -7.65 11.28 2.83
C HIS A 161 -8.06 12.40 1.88
N VAL A 162 -9.33 12.40 1.49
CA VAL A 162 -9.91 13.38 0.57
C VAL A 162 -11.18 13.99 1.15
N SER A 163 -11.51 15.19 0.68
CA SER A 163 -12.72 15.90 1.10
C SER A 163 -14.00 15.16 0.71
N ASP A 164 -14.09 14.78 -0.56
CA ASP A 164 -15.11 13.91 -1.13
C ASP A 164 -14.56 13.32 -2.42
N VAL A 165 -14.56 11.98 -2.54
CA VAL A 165 -14.02 11.28 -3.69
C VAL A 165 -14.65 11.68 -5.02
N SER A 166 -15.90 12.12 -5.02
CA SER A 166 -16.60 12.60 -6.23
C SER A 166 -16.13 13.99 -6.71
N GLN A 167 -15.34 14.70 -5.90
CA GLN A 167 -14.87 16.06 -6.18
C GLN A 167 -13.37 16.14 -6.39
N ILE A 168 -12.69 15.01 -6.38
CA ILE A 168 -11.26 14.93 -6.67
C ILE A 168 -11.00 14.50 -8.11
N ARG A 169 -9.78 14.76 -8.57
CA ARG A 169 -9.26 14.20 -9.82
C ARG A 169 -7.80 13.78 -9.65
N LEU A 170 -7.40 12.79 -10.40
CA LEU A 170 -6.04 12.27 -10.38
C LEU A 170 -5.45 12.39 -11.78
N THR A 171 -4.31 13.07 -11.90
CA THR A 171 -3.57 13.33 -13.15
C THR A 171 -2.23 12.61 -13.17
N GLY A 172 -1.62 12.50 -14.35
CA GLY A 172 -0.34 11.79 -14.56
C GLY A 172 -0.51 10.35 -15.03
N LEU A 173 -1.75 9.93 -15.34
CA LEU A 173 -2.05 8.60 -15.90
C LEU A 173 -2.67 8.68 -17.31
N GLU A 174 -2.75 9.86 -17.89
CA GLU A 174 -3.29 10.07 -19.24
C GLU A 174 -2.53 9.20 -20.25
N HIS A 175 -3.26 8.54 -21.14
CA HIS A 175 -2.77 7.58 -22.14
C HIS A 175 -2.09 6.31 -21.56
N ALA A 176 -2.07 6.11 -20.24
CA ALA A 176 -1.56 4.88 -19.67
C ALA A 176 -2.52 3.71 -19.92
N HIS A 177 -1.99 2.56 -20.29
CA HIS A 177 -2.76 1.32 -20.33
C HIS A 177 -3.07 0.85 -18.91
N TYR A 178 -4.27 0.30 -18.72
CA TYR A 178 -4.68 -0.29 -17.44
C TYR A 178 -5.58 -1.51 -17.64
N GLU A 179 -5.67 -2.32 -16.61
CA GLU A 179 -6.65 -3.39 -16.48
C GLU A 179 -7.74 -2.96 -15.50
N ASP A 180 -9.01 -3.11 -15.89
CA ASP A 180 -10.16 -2.73 -15.08
C ASP A 180 -10.72 -3.95 -14.35
N ALA A 181 -10.47 -4.02 -13.03
CA ALA A 181 -10.96 -5.13 -12.20
C ALA A 181 -12.48 -5.10 -12.03
N THR A 182 -13.12 -3.94 -12.18
CA THR A 182 -14.60 -3.83 -12.15
C THR A 182 -15.24 -4.42 -13.40
N ASN A 183 -14.45 -4.61 -14.47
CA ASN A 183 -14.87 -5.18 -15.76
C ASN A 183 -14.06 -6.44 -16.12
N GLY A 184 -13.82 -7.31 -15.13
CA GLY A 184 -13.16 -8.61 -15.36
C GLY A 184 -11.70 -8.48 -15.84
N PHE A 185 -10.99 -7.44 -15.46
CA PHE A 185 -9.62 -7.13 -15.88
C PHE A 185 -9.49 -6.89 -17.40
N ALA A 186 -10.52 -6.30 -18.01
CA ALA A 186 -10.47 -5.92 -19.41
C ALA A 186 -9.36 -4.87 -19.62
N PRO A 187 -8.51 -5.02 -20.66
CA PRO A 187 -7.50 -4.03 -21.00
C PRO A 187 -8.15 -2.76 -21.54
N CYS A 188 -7.71 -1.63 -21.02
CA CYS A 188 -8.20 -0.30 -21.35
C CYS A 188 -7.02 0.67 -21.53
N GLU A 189 -7.31 1.87 -22.05
CA GLU A 189 -6.40 3.00 -22.10
C GLU A 189 -7.07 4.20 -21.45
N GLN A 190 -6.37 4.93 -20.59
CA GLN A 190 -6.88 6.15 -19.98
C GLN A 190 -6.97 7.24 -21.06
N PRO A 191 -8.12 7.91 -21.23
CA PRO A 191 -8.23 9.07 -22.11
C PRO A 191 -7.26 10.20 -21.76
N ASP A 192 -7.18 11.22 -22.61
CA ASP A 192 -6.48 12.49 -22.31
C ASP A 192 -7.26 13.34 -21.30
N GLU A 193 -7.60 12.73 -20.19
CA GLU A 193 -8.39 13.32 -19.10
C GLU A 193 -7.95 12.73 -17.77
N ALA A 194 -8.12 13.50 -16.70
CA ALA A 194 -7.88 13.03 -15.35
C ALA A 194 -8.81 11.86 -14.97
N VAL A 195 -8.35 10.99 -14.08
CA VAL A 195 -9.20 9.97 -13.47
C VAL A 195 -10.17 10.64 -12.49
N THR A 196 -11.47 10.37 -12.66
CA THR A 196 -12.57 10.81 -11.77
C THR A 196 -13.31 9.62 -11.19
N PHE A 197 -14.14 9.85 -10.16
CA PHE A 197 -14.73 8.80 -9.34
C PHE A 197 -16.26 8.93 -9.27
N ASP A 198 -16.92 8.70 -10.40
CA ASP A 198 -18.40 8.71 -10.52
C ASP A 198 -19.03 7.34 -10.19
N GLY A 199 -18.24 6.38 -9.72
CA GLY A 199 -18.62 5.00 -9.38
C GLY A 199 -17.40 4.22 -8.91
N PRO A 200 -17.50 2.87 -8.81
CA PRO A 200 -16.38 2.03 -8.42
C PRO A 200 -15.23 2.17 -9.42
N VAL A 201 -14.03 2.37 -8.88
CA VAL A 201 -12.76 2.36 -9.64
C VAL A 201 -11.86 1.32 -9.02
N ASP A 202 -11.37 0.40 -9.83
CA ASP A 202 -10.36 -0.61 -9.44
C ASP A 202 -9.50 -0.90 -10.68
N ARG A 203 -8.43 -0.12 -10.84
CA ARG A 203 -7.62 -0.08 -12.05
C ARG A 203 -6.15 -0.27 -11.75
N VAL A 204 -5.52 -1.18 -12.48
CA VAL A 204 -4.07 -1.44 -12.42
C VAL A 204 -3.42 -0.82 -13.66
N TYR A 205 -2.82 0.35 -13.50
CA TYR A 205 -2.15 1.09 -14.58
C TYR A 205 -0.71 0.61 -14.77
N ALA A 206 -0.32 0.32 -16.00
CA ALA A 206 1.07 0.09 -16.40
C ALA A 206 1.79 1.45 -16.52
N SER A 207 2.12 2.05 -15.39
CA SER A 207 2.74 3.38 -15.33
C SER A 207 3.74 3.48 -14.20
N THR A 208 4.93 4.01 -14.49
CA THR A 208 5.96 4.40 -13.52
C THR A 208 5.92 5.88 -13.18
N ALA A 209 5.04 6.65 -13.82
CA ALA A 209 4.95 8.09 -13.62
C ALA A 209 4.51 8.46 -12.20
N ALA A 210 4.90 9.66 -11.77
CA ALA A 210 4.30 10.30 -10.61
C ALA A 210 2.86 10.72 -10.95
N VAL A 211 2.00 10.78 -9.94
CA VAL A 211 0.62 11.25 -10.08
C VAL A 211 0.35 12.40 -9.13
N GLU A 212 -0.62 13.23 -9.49
CA GLU A 212 -1.11 14.32 -8.65
C GLU A 212 -2.59 14.09 -8.33
N LEU A 213 -2.91 14.12 -7.05
CA LEU A 213 -4.27 14.08 -6.53
C LEU A 213 -4.70 15.50 -6.19
N HIS A 214 -5.62 16.05 -6.96
CA HIS A 214 -6.17 17.38 -6.74
C HIS A 214 -7.46 17.30 -5.93
N ASP A 215 -7.48 17.95 -4.77
CA ASP A 215 -8.59 17.99 -3.83
C ASP A 215 -8.99 19.45 -3.56
N GLU A 216 -9.95 19.95 -4.30
CA GLU A 216 -10.40 21.33 -4.19
C GLU A 216 -11.12 21.59 -2.85
N GLY A 217 -11.78 20.58 -2.27
CA GLY A 217 -12.50 20.71 -1.01
C GLY A 217 -11.56 20.93 0.19
N PHE A 218 -10.38 20.32 0.18
CA PHE A 218 -9.32 20.60 1.15
C PHE A 218 -8.33 21.68 0.68
N GLY A 219 -8.50 22.17 -0.57
CA GLY A 219 -7.63 23.20 -1.14
C GLY A 219 -6.19 22.77 -1.29
N ARG A 220 -5.94 21.51 -1.67
CA ARG A 220 -4.61 20.94 -1.76
C ARG A 220 -4.38 20.07 -3.00
N THR A 221 -3.13 19.92 -3.36
CA THR A 221 -2.66 18.91 -4.31
C THR A 221 -1.67 17.98 -3.59
N ILE A 222 -1.90 16.67 -3.69
CA ILE A 222 -0.98 15.65 -3.17
C ILE A 222 -0.18 15.10 -4.34
N HIS A 223 1.15 15.20 -4.24
CA HIS A 223 2.08 14.61 -5.21
C HIS A 223 2.50 13.23 -4.72
N VAL A 224 2.39 12.24 -5.59
CA VAL A 224 2.74 10.84 -5.32
C VAL A 224 3.81 10.41 -6.29
N ALA A 225 5.05 10.37 -5.84
CA ALA A 225 6.18 9.83 -6.58
C ALA A 225 6.46 8.39 -6.13
N LYS A 226 7.04 7.58 -7.02
CA LYS A 226 7.37 6.18 -6.72
C LYS A 226 8.62 5.73 -7.46
N PHE A 227 9.28 4.72 -6.88
CA PHE A 227 10.47 4.09 -7.47
C PHE A 227 10.42 2.58 -7.24
N GLY A 228 10.97 1.80 -8.16
CA GLY A 228 10.90 0.33 -8.09
C GLY A 228 9.49 -0.24 -8.30
N SER A 229 8.53 0.60 -8.66
CA SER A 229 7.14 0.25 -8.95
C SER A 229 6.91 0.31 -10.46
N ALA A 230 6.47 -0.79 -11.05
CA ALA A 230 6.10 -0.85 -12.45
C ALA A 230 4.67 -0.35 -12.71
N GLN A 231 3.85 -0.26 -11.66
CA GLN A 231 2.41 -0.02 -11.79
C GLN A 231 1.92 0.99 -10.76
N THR A 232 0.79 1.62 -11.11
CA THR A 232 -0.03 2.41 -10.18
C THR A 232 -1.39 1.75 -10.06
N VAL A 233 -1.82 1.41 -8.84
CA VAL A 233 -3.19 0.95 -8.61
C VAL A 233 -4.03 2.11 -8.11
N VAL A 234 -5.17 2.35 -8.76
CA VAL A 234 -6.14 3.34 -8.34
C VAL A 234 -7.42 2.64 -7.95
N TRP A 235 -7.86 2.83 -6.70
CA TRP A 235 -9.01 2.14 -6.15
C TRP A 235 -9.88 3.03 -5.27
N ASN A 236 -11.19 2.94 -5.51
CA ASN A 236 -12.25 3.36 -4.59
C ASN A 236 -13.47 2.44 -4.80
N PRO A 237 -14.03 1.86 -3.74
CA PRO A 237 -15.12 0.89 -3.86
C PRO A 237 -16.45 1.50 -4.27
N ALA A 238 -16.71 2.79 -4.00
CA ALA A 238 -17.99 3.45 -4.13
C ALA A 238 -19.16 2.64 -3.49
N GLU A 239 -20.39 3.01 -3.74
CA GLU A 239 -21.58 2.20 -3.37
C GLU A 239 -21.85 1.10 -4.43
N PRO A 240 -22.41 -0.05 -4.04
CA PRO A 240 -22.75 -0.49 -2.67
C PRO A 240 -21.60 -1.15 -1.92
N TYR A 241 -20.42 -1.30 -2.55
CA TYR A 241 -19.31 -2.08 -2.01
C TYR A 241 -18.55 -1.36 -0.89
N GLY A 242 -18.58 -0.04 -0.85
CA GLY A 242 -17.90 0.78 0.15
C GLY A 242 -18.28 0.47 1.59
N VAL A 243 -19.52 0.06 1.81
CA VAL A 243 -20.02 -0.32 3.15
C VAL A 243 -19.49 -1.66 3.63
N LEU A 244 -19.02 -2.52 2.69
CA LEU A 244 -18.53 -3.87 2.98
C LEU A 244 -17.02 -3.93 3.17
N VAL A 245 -16.31 -2.84 2.87
CA VAL A 245 -14.85 -2.82 2.91
C VAL A 245 -14.38 -2.37 4.29
N ASN A 246 -13.60 -3.22 4.93
CA ASN A 246 -12.91 -2.96 6.21
C ASN A 246 -13.85 -2.59 7.39
N ASP A 247 -15.12 -3.01 7.39
CA ASP A 247 -16.13 -2.57 8.36
C ASP A 247 -16.21 -1.03 8.46
N SER A 248 -15.89 -0.34 7.39
CA SER A 248 -16.00 1.12 7.35
C SER A 248 -17.44 1.50 7.66
N VAL A 249 -17.59 2.25 8.73
CA VAL A 249 -18.86 2.68 9.24
C VAL A 249 -19.26 3.93 8.44
N ASN A 250 -20.49 3.94 7.90
CA ASN A 250 -21.11 5.17 7.44
C ASN A 250 -20.38 5.92 6.29
N GLU A 251 -20.38 5.39 5.10
CA GLU A 251 -19.94 6.13 3.90
C GLU A 251 -18.48 6.65 3.93
N GLU A 252 -17.61 6.14 4.81
CA GLU A 252 -16.20 6.57 4.87
C GLU A 252 -15.46 6.40 3.54
N TRP A 253 -15.96 5.54 2.64
CA TRP A 253 -15.45 5.40 1.29
C TRP A 253 -15.44 6.71 0.48
N ARG A 254 -16.30 7.68 0.86
CA ARG A 254 -16.31 9.01 0.24
C ARG A 254 -15.08 9.84 0.57
N HIS A 255 -14.39 9.50 1.66
CA HIS A 255 -13.30 10.28 2.21
C HIS A 255 -11.92 9.66 1.98
N PHE A 256 -11.83 8.66 1.11
CA PHE A 256 -10.54 8.15 0.69
C PHE A 256 -10.49 7.77 -0.79
N VAL A 257 -9.29 7.73 -1.32
CA VAL A 257 -8.95 7.07 -2.57
C VAL A 257 -7.61 6.36 -2.38
N CYS A 258 -7.45 5.16 -2.95
CA CYS A 258 -6.14 4.52 -2.98
C CYS A 258 -5.40 4.87 -4.26
N CYS A 259 -4.12 5.21 -4.10
CA CYS A 259 -3.17 5.35 -5.19
C CYS A 259 -1.87 4.66 -4.76
N GLU A 260 -1.63 3.48 -5.29
CA GLU A 260 -0.65 2.55 -4.77
C GLU A 260 0.59 2.49 -5.65
N ALA A 261 1.77 2.41 -5.03
CA ALA A 261 2.96 1.94 -5.72
C ALA A 261 2.92 0.41 -5.71
N ALA A 262 2.86 -0.23 -6.88
CA ALA A 262 2.71 -1.67 -6.99
C ALA A 262 3.68 -2.32 -7.99
N ALA A 263 4.04 -3.56 -7.70
CA ALA A 263 4.68 -4.51 -8.59
C ALA A 263 3.91 -5.83 -8.47
N CYS A 264 2.95 -6.05 -9.36
CA CYS A 264 2.02 -7.16 -9.26
C CYS A 264 1.68 -7.73 -10.64
N ARG A 265 1.00 -8.88 -10.67
CA ARG A 265 0.56 -9.57 -11.86
C ARG A 265 1.74 -9.88 -12.79
N GLU A 266 1.70 -9.44 -14.06
CA GLU A 266 2.80 -9.62 -15.03
C GLU A 266 4.08 -8.89 -14.65
N HIS A 267 4.01 -7.96 -13.69
CA HIS A 267 5.15 -7.23 -13.14
C HIS A 267 5.58 -7.73 -11.76
N ALA A 268 5.23 -8.96 -11.41
CA ALA A 268 5.77 -9.63 -10.23
C ALA A 268 7.31 -9.61 -10.24
N VAL A 269 7.91 -9.37 -9.09
CA VAL A 269 9.36 -9.27 -8.94
C VAL A 269 9.95 -10.67 -8.77
N ARG A 270 10.98 -11.00 -9.54
CA ARG A 270 11.80 -12.20 -9.35
C ARG A 270 13.14 -11.82 -8.76
N LEU A 271 13.55 -12.51 -7.70
CA LEU A 271 14.84 -12.33 -7.06
C LEU A 271 15.66 -13.62 -7.15
N GLU A 272 16.88 -13.52 -7.68
CA GLU A 272 17.89 -14.55 -7.55
C GLU A 272 18.49 -14.55 -6.12
N PRO A 273 19.18 -15.61 -5.68
CA PRO A 273 19.82 -15.65 -4.37
C PRO A 273 20.73 -14.44 -4.12
N GLY A 274 20.50 -13.74 -3.00
CA GLY A 274 21.22 -12.54 -2.60
C GLY A 274 20.77 -11.23 -3.26
N GLU A 275 19.82 -11.28 -4.19
CA GLU A 275 19.26 -10.05 -4.79
C GLU A 275 18.22 -9.39 -3.88
N SER A 276 18.08 -8.08 -4.08
CA SER A 276 17.10 -7.25 -3.38
C SER A 276 16.36 -6.35 -4.37
N HIS A 277 15.11 -6.03 -4.04
CA HIS A 277 14.31 -5.04 -4.75
C HIS A 277 13.66 -4.08 -3.75
N ALA A 278 13.75 -2.79 -4.03
CA ALA A 278 13.14 -1.73 -3.22
C ALA A 278 11.94 -1.11 -3.93
N LEU A 279 10.80 -1.10 -3.27
CA LEU A 279 9.58 -0.43 -3.68
C LEU A 279 9.39 0.81 -2.81
N THR A 280 9.49 2.00 -3.40
CA THR A 280 9.40 3.27 -2.68
C THR A 280 8.20 4.09 -3.14
N GLN A 281 7.53 4.74 -2.18
CA GLN A 281 6.53 5.77 -2.44
C GLN A 281 6.88 7.02 -1.62
N THR A 282 6.86 8.19 -2.27
CA THR A 282 7.11 9.48 -1.63
C THR A 282 5.91 10.39 -1.83
N LEU A 283 5.41 10.97 -0.74
CA LEU A 283 4.24 11.84 -0.70
C LEU A 283 4.63 13.24 -0.28
N SER A 284 4.05 14.24 -0.94
CA SER A 284 4.04 15.63 -0.46
C SER A 284 2.69 16.26 -0.71
N ALA A 285 2.33 17.29 0.05
CA ALA A 285 1.06 18.01 -0.10
C ALA A 285 1.30 19.52 -0.06
N ALA A 286 0.79 20.21 -1.08
CA ALA A 286 0.89 21.64 -1.25
C ALA A 286 -0.49 22.30 -1.34
#